data_cf4c8a948015830f8f01cce2a303e689
#
_entry.id   cf4c8a948015830f8f01cce2a303e689
#
_cell.length_a   1.000
_cell.length_b   1.000
_cell.length_c   1.000
_cell.angle_alpha   90.00
_cell.angle_beta   90.00
_cell.angle_gamma   90.00
#
_symmetry.space_group_name_H-M   'P 1'
#
loop_
_entity.id
_entity.type
_entity.pdbx_description
1 polymer ?
#
loop_
_entity_poly.entity_id
_entity_poly.type
_entity_poly.pdbx_seq_one_letter_code
_entity_poly.pdbx_strand_id
1 'polypeptide(L)'
;MSDSLRFVDLRYANRARGRTAAKFKASRKWSRAQWGQALVGELGELANILKKVDRRDLTIEQARSEVAKELADVQTYLDRLADACGVDLGKATIAKFNEVSERVGSNVQLRAGHWLLGVPPQRSKHGGGR
;
A
#
# COMPACT_ATOMS: atom_id res chain seq x y z
N MET A 1 0.25 -22.59 7.56
CA MET A 1 0.55 -21.19 7.93
C MET A 1 0.52 -20.34 6.67
N SER A 2 -0.14 -19.22 6.70
CA SER A 2 -0.14 -18.29 5.57
C SER A 2 1.22 -17.58 5.52
N ASP A 3 1.96 -17.70 4.43
CA ASP A 3 3.22 -16.97 4.19
C ASP A 3 2.96 -15.50 3.81
N SER A 4 1.75 -15.00 4.04
CA SER A 4 1.37 -13.64 3.68
C SER A 4 1.85 -12.63 4.74
N LEU A 5 2.62 -11.64 4.29
CA LEU A 5 3.04 -10.52 5.10
C LEU A 5 1.82 -9.64 5.46
N ARG A 6 1.67 -9.32 6.74
CA ARG A 6 0.65 -8.36 7.19
C ARG A 6 1.22 -6.93 7.21
N PHE A 7 0.37 -5.94 7.01
CA PHE A 7 0.77 -4.52 7.11
C PHE A 7 1.50 -4.21 8.42
N VAL A 8 1.03 -4.77 9.53
CA VAL A 8 1.63 -4.55 10.84
C VAL A 8 3.04 -5.14 10.96
N ASP A 9 3.31 -6.25 10.31
CA ASP A 9 4.63 -6.88 10.33
C ASP A 9 5.65 -5.99 9.60
N LEU A 10 5.28 -5.46 8.44
CA LEU A 10 6.12 -4.51 7.70
C LEU A 10 6.38 -3.25 8.54
N ARG A 11 5.36 -2.70 9.22
CA ARG A 11 5.48 -1.54 10.10
C ARG A 11 6.52 -1.76 11.19
N TYR A 12 6.43 -2.87 11.91
CA TYR A 12 7.37 -3.17 12.98
C TYR A 12 8.79 -3.44 12.44
N ALA A 13 8.92 -4.15 11.33
CA ALA A 13 10.20 -4.40 10.68
C ALA A 13 10.87 -3.09 10.23
N ASN A 14 10.12 -2.18 9.60
CA ASN A 14 10.62 -0.87 9.18
C ASN A 14 11.08 -0.02 10.36
N ARG A 15 10.32 0.02 11.44
CA ARG A 15 10.70 0.73 12.66
C ARG A 15 11.98 0.15 13.27
N ALA A 16 12.09 -1.18 13.35
CA ALA A 16 13.25 -1.87 13.90
C ALA A 16 14.49 -1.59 13.03
N ARG A 17 14.39 -1.75 11.72
CA ARG A 17 15.49 -1.48 10.78
C ARG A 17 15.93 -0.02 10.84
N GLY A 18 15.00 0.92 10.90
CA GLY A 18 15.30 2.35 11.02
C GLY A 18 16.06 2.70 12.31
N ARG A 19 15.85 1.96 13.41
CA ARG A 19 16.56 2.15 14.67
C ARG A 19 17.94 1.51 14.69
N THR A 20 18.11 0.35 14.07
CA THR A 20 19.28 -0.51 14.24
C THR A 20 20.31 -0.37 13.12
N ALA A 21 19.88 -0.07 11.89
CA ALA A 21 20.77 0.04 10.76
C ALA A 21 21.43 1.43 10.69
N ALA A 22 22.76 1.48 10.78
CA ALA A 22 23.52 2.73 10.73
C ALA A 22 23.24 3.55 9.46
N LYS A 23 23.07 2.88 8.31
CA LYS A 23 22.77 3.48 7.02
C LYS A 23 21.46 4.29 7.03
N PHE A 24 20.49 3.90 7.86
CA PHE A 24 19.20 4.59 7.97
C PHE A 24 19.13 5.63 9.10
N LYS A 25 20.26 5.90 9.76
CA LYS A 25 20.30 6.84 10.88
C LYS A 25 19.84 8.25 10.50
N ALA A 26 20.22 8.74 9.33
CA ALA A 26 19.82 10.05 8.82
C ALA A 26 18.32 10.11 8.52
N SER A 27 17.73 9.05 7.98
CA SER A 27 16.30 9.01 7.61
C SER A 27 15.33 9.06 8.81
N ARG A 28 15.82 8.83 10.03
CA ARG A 28 15.01 9.00 11.25
C ARG A 28 14.50 10.42 11.45
N LYS A 29 15.20 11.40 10.87
CA LYS A 29 14.87 12.82 10.96
C LYS A 29 14.12 13.33 9.73
N TRP A 30 13.80 12.47 8.78
CA TRP A 30 13.10 12.86 7.57
C TRP A 30 11.70 13.39 7.90
N SER A 31 11.36 14.50 7.25
CA SER A 31 10.01 15.03 7.26
C SER A 31 9.05 14.14 6.48
N ARG A 32 7.76 14.35 6.65
CA ARG A 32 6.71 13.68 5.85
C ARG A 32 6.91 13.93 4.36
N ALA A 33 7.29 15.15 3.98
CA ALA A 33 7.58 15.50 2.59
C ALA A 33 8.77 14.72 2.03
N GLN A 34 9.84 14.53 2.81
CA GLN A 34 10.99 13.72 2.40
C GLN A 34 10.62 12.26 2.20
N TRP A 35 9.80 11.67 3.07
CA TRP A 35 9.28 10.32 2.88
C TRP A 35 8.42 10.23 1.62
N GLY A 36 7.58 11.25 1.35
CA GLY A 36 6.79 11.33 0.13
C GLY A 36 7.65 11.41 -1.13
N GLN A 37 8.71 12.21 -1.12
CA GLN A 37 9.66 12.31 -2.24
C GLN A 37 10.39 10.98 -2.49
N ALA A 38 10.81 10.28 -1.45
CA ALA A 38 11.44 8.97 -1.56
C ALA A 38 10.47 7.96 -2.22
N LEU A 39 9.21 7.94 -1.80
CA LEU A 39 8.17 7.10 -2.42
C LEU A 39 7.99 7.42 -3.91
N VAL A 40 7.94 8.69 -4.29
CA VAL A 40 7.87 9.11 -5.69
C VAL A 40 9.09 8.64 -6.49
N GLY A 41 10.28 8.65 -5.87
CA GLY A 41 11.51 8.10 -6.47
C GLY A 41 11.35 6.63 -6.86
N GLU A 42 10.88 5.79 -5.95
CA GLU A 42 10.65 4.36 -6.21
C GLU A 42 9.58 4.14 -7.28
N LEU A 43 8.50 4.93 -7.28
CA LEU A 43 7.50 4.91 -8.34
C LEU A 43 8.10 5.30 -9.69
N GLY A 44 9.02 6.26 -9.72
CA GLY A 44 9.74 6.66 -10.93
C GLY A 44 10.62 5.54 -11.48
N GLU A 45 11.33 4.80 -10.63
CA GLU A 45 12.15 3.65 -11.03
C GLU A 45 11.28 2.55 -11.61
N LEU A 46 10.17 2.22 -10.97
CA LEU A 46 9.16 1.28 -11.49
C LEU A 46 8.62 1.74 -12.86
N ALA A 47 8.24 3.00 -12.98
CA ALA A 47 7.71 3.55 -14.24
C ALA A 47 8.73 3.46 -15.38
N ASN A 48 10.02 3.66 -15.09
CA ASN A 48 11.08 3.51 -16.09
C ASN A 48 11.22 2.07 -16.60
N ILE A 49 11.07 1.08 -15.74
CA ILE A 49 11.09 -0.33 -16.14
C ILE A 49 9.88 -0.64 -17.02
N LEU A 50 8.67 -0.25 -16.59
CA LEU A 50 7.43 -0.48 -17.34
C LEU A 50 7.45 0.21 -18.71
N LYS A 51 8.02 1.40 -18.80
CA LYS A 51 8.21 2.10 -20.08
C LYS A 51 9.08 1.31 -21.05
N LYS A 52 10.11 0.60 -20.59
CA LYS A 52 10.93 -0.27 -21.44
C LYS A 52 10.13 -1.48 -21.93
N VAL A 53 9.25 -2.03 -21.10
CA VAL A 53 8.34 -3.11 -21.50
C VAL A 53 7.36 -2.62 -22.57
N ASP A 54 6.74 -1.46 -22.38
CA ASP A 54 5.79 -0.89 -23.34
C ASP A 54 6.45 -0.59 -24.69
N ARG A 55 7.69 -0.15 -24.69
CA ARG A 55 8.47 0.07 -25.92
C ARG A 55 9.02 -1.20 -26.55
N ARG A 56 8.79 -2.36 -25.92
CA ARG A 56 9.29 -3.67 -26.35
C ARG A 56 10.82 -3.81 -26.29
N ASP A 57 11.49 -2.99 -25.50
CA ASP A 57 12.92 -3.15 -25.20
C ASP A 57 13.17 -4.38 -24.33
N LEU A 58 12.18 -4.73 -23.50
CA LEU A 58 12.13 -5.90 -22.62
C LEU A 58 10.74 -6.54 -22.71
N THR A 59 10.67 -7.86 -22.47
CA THR A 59 9.39 -8.50 -22.17
C THR A 59 9.07 -8.36 -20.69
N ILE A 60 7.78 -8.52 -20.32
CA ILE A 60 7.39 -8.50 -18.89
C ILE A 60 8.04 -9.67 -18.13
N GLU A 61 8.26 -10.81 -18.75
CA GLU A 61 8.94 -11.97 -18.16
C GLU A 61 10.37 -11.61 -17.78
N GLN A 62 11.10 -10.92 -18.68
CA GLN A 62 12.47 -10.46 -18.42
C GLN A 62 12.52 -9.39 -17.31
N ALA A 63 11.53 -8.50 -17.28
CA ALA A 63 11.47 -7.41 -16.31
C ALA A 63 10.89 -7.80 -14.94
N ARG A 64 10.22 -8.96 -14.83
CA ARG A 64 9.40 -9.33 -13.65
C ARG A 64 10.17 -9.24 -12.33
N SER A 65 11.42 -9.69 -12.30
CA SER A 65 12.24 -9.64 -11.09
C SER A 65 12.51 -8.20 -10.63
N GLU A 66 12.83 -7.31 -11.54
CA GLU A 66 13.07 -5.90 -11.25
C GLU A 66 11.76 -5.18 -10.85
N VAL A 67 10.68 -5.44 -11.58
CA VAL A 67 9.35 -4.93 -11.23
C VAL A 67 8.95 -5.34 -9.81
N ALA A 68 9.21 -6.60 -9.43
CA ALA A 68 8.90 -7.08 -8.08
C ALA A 68 9.69 -6.33 -7.01
N LYS A 69 10.97 -6.03 -7.25
CA LYS A 69 11.81 -5.26 -6.32
C LYS A 69 11.30 -3.83 -6.15
N GLU A 70 11.00 -3.14 -7.24
CA GLU A 70 10.50 -1.76 -7.18
C GLU A 70 9.12 -1.68 -6.52
N LEU A 71 8.24 -2.64 -6.79
CA LEU A 71 6.96 -2.72 -6.08
C LEU A 71 7.14 -2.93 -4.57
N ALA A 72 8.12 -3.75 -4.16
CA ALA A 72 8.44 -3.96 -2.76
C ALA A 72 9.01 -2.70 -2.11
N ASP A 73 9.85 -1.94 -2.82
CA ASP A 73 10.39 -0.67 -2.34
C ASP A 73 9.29 0.40 -2.23
N VAL A 74 8.39 0.50 -3.22
CA VAL A 74 7.19 1.33 -3.14
C VAL A 74 6.36 0.99 -1.90
N GLN A 75 6.09 -0.28 -1.63
CA GLN A 75 5.34 -0.71 -0.46
C GLN A 75 6.05 -0.35 0.86
N THR A 76 7.37 -0.51 0.90
CA THR A 76 8.20 -0.17 2.07
C THR A 76 8.18 1.33 2.37
N TYR A 77 8.37 2.17 1.37
CA TYR A 77 8.34 3.64 1.54
C TYR A 77 6.93 4.17 1.80
N LEU A 78 5.90 3.53 1.22
CA LEU A 78 4.51 3.85 1.54
C LEU A 78 4.20 3.62 3.02
N ASP A 79 4.65 2.50 3.60
CA ASP A 79 4.49 2.24 5.03
C ASP A 79 5.26 3.26 5.89
N ARG A 80 6.48 3.65 5.49
CA ARG A 80 7.26 4.67 6.19
C ARG A 80 6.58 6.03 6.18
N LEU A 81 6.01 6.43 5.05
CA LEU A 81 5.22 7.66 4.95
C LEU A 81 3.97 7.60 5.83
N ALA A 82 3.23 6.50 5.77
CA ALA A 82 2.06 6.29 6.61
C ALA A 82 2.41 6.37 8.10
N ASP A 83 3.52 5.76 8.52
CA ASP A 83 4.03 5.84 9.89
C ASP A 83 4.36 7.27 10.30
N ALA A 84 5.05 8.03 9.43
CA ALA A 84 5.38 9.43 9.66
C ALA A 84 4.14 10.32 9.78
N CYS A 85 3.03 9.93 9.15
CA CYS A 85 1.74 10.61 9.23
C CYS A 85 0.84 10.10 10.38
N GLY A 86 1.27 9.11 11.15
CA GLY A 86 0.47 8.49 12.21
C GLY A 86 -0.71 7.67 11.69
N VAL A 87 -0.61 7.14 10.47
CA VAL A 87 -1.68 6.38 9.81
C VAL A 87 -1.44 4.88 9.96
N ASP A 88 -2.45 4.15 10.44
CA ASP A 88 -2.54 2.70 10.33
C ASP A 88 -2.97 2.35 8.89
N LEU A 89 -1.99 1.96 8.07
CA LEU A 89 -2.23 1.73 6.64
C LEU A 89 -3.18 0.56 6.39
N GLY A 90 -3.16 -0.47 7.23
CA GLY A 90 -4.09 -1.60 7.12
C GLY A 90 -5.54 -1.17 7.32
N LYS A 91 -5.81 -0.43 8.39
CA LYS A 91 -7.16 0.12 8.66
C LYS A 91 -7.60 1.11 7.59
N ALA A 92 -6.71 2.00 7.16
CA ALA A 92 -7.01 2.97 6.10
C ALA A 92 -7.35 2.26 4.78
N THR A 93 -6.63 1.20 4.43
CA THR A 93 -6.89 0.39 3.24
C THR A 93 -8.27 -0.27 3.31
N ILE A 94 -8.62 -0.90 4.43
CA ILE A 94 -9.95 -1.51 4.64
C ILE A 94 -11.04 -0.45 4.46
N ALA A 95 -10.92 0.66 5.17
CA ALA A 95 -11.94 1.71 5.14
C ALA A 95 -12.15 2.26 3.73
N LYS A 96 -11.06 2.59 3.04
CA LYS A 96 -11.15 3.17 1.69
C LYS A 96 -11.61 2.18 0.65
N PHE A 97 -11.16 0.92 0.71
CA PHE A 97 -11.62 -0.12 -0.18
C PHE A 97 -13.14 -0.32 -0.07
N ASN A 98 -13.66 -0.40 1.15
CA ASN A 98 -15.10 -0.61 1.39
C ASN A 98 -15.92 0.60 0.97
N GLU A 99 -15.46 1.82 1.23
CA GLU A 99 -16.09 3.06 0.72
C GLU A 99 -16.24 3.02 -0.82
N VAL A 100 -15.19 2.61 -1.52
CA VAL A 100 -15.23 2.51 -2.99
C VAL A 100 -16.19 1.39 -3.43
N SER A 101 -16.16 0.23 -2.77
CA SER A 101 -17.06 -0.87 -3.05
C SER A 101 -18.53 -0.44 -2.96
N GLU A 102 -18.89 0.28 -1.90
CA GLU A 102 -20.24 0.84 -1.74
C GLU A 102 -20.60 1.81 -2.87
N ARG A 103 -19.67 2.74 -3.18
CA ARG A 103 -19.90 3.74 -4.23
C ARG A 103 -20.13 3.13 -5.62
N VAL A 104 -19.48 2.01 -5.93
CA VAL A 104 -19.61 1.34 -7.23
C VAL A 104 -20.61 0.18 -7.22
N GLY A 105 -21.32 -0.05 -6.10
CA GLY A 105 -22.31 -1.11 -5.98
C GLY A 105 -21.71 -2.52 -5.93
N SER A 106 -20.46 -2.67 -5.51
CA SER A 106 -19.82 -3.97 -5.30
C SER A 106 -20.18 -4.53 -3.92
N ASN A 107 -20.40 -5.84 -3.87
CA ASN A 107 -20.59 -6.57 -2.61
C ASN A 107 -19.28 -7.14 -2.02
N VAL A 108 -18.16 -6.83 -2.63
CA VAL A 108 -16.82 -7.23 -2.13
C VAL A 108 -16.38 -6.26 -1.05
N GLN A 109 -15.97 -6.79 0.10
CA GLN A 109 -15.46 -5.99 1.21
C GLN A 109 -14.20 -6.60 1.81
N LEU A 110 -13.33 -5.74 2.33
CA LEU A 110 -12.17 -6.12 3.12
C LEU A 110 -12.51 -6.09 4.60
N ARG A 111 -11.97 -7.06 5.33
CA ARG A 111 -11.93 -7.10 6.80
C ARG A 111 -10.53 -7.46 7.26
N ALA A 112 -10.24 -7.23 8.54
CA ALA A 112 -8.95 -7.62 9.10
C ALA A 112 -8.69 -9.12 8.88
N GLY A 113 -7.59 -9.43 8.18
CA GLY A 113 -7.15 -10.80 7.91
C GLY A 113 -7.83 -11.52 6.74
N HIS A 114 -8.89 -10.98 6.12
CA HIS A 114 -9.57 -11.62 4.99
C HIS A 114 -10.44 -10.66 4.18
N TRP A 115 -10.86 -11.11 3.01
CA TRP A 115 -11.89 -10.44 2.20
C TRP A 115 -13.15 -11.31 2.15
N LEU A 116 -14.29 -10.69 1.96
CA LEU A 116 -15.59 -11.35 1.86
C LEU A 116 -16.32 -10.87 0.62
N LEU A 117 -17.02 -11.80 -0.05
CA LEU A 117 -18.20 -11.49 -0.83
C LEU A 117 -19.30 -11.18 0.18
N GLY A 118 -19.52 -9.89 0.40
CA GLY A 118 -20.44 -9.44 1.43
C GLY A 118 -21.91 -9.62 1.04
N VAL A 119 -22.76 -9.69 2.05
CA VAL A 119 -24.18 -9.39 1.94
C VAL A 119 -24.30 -7.96 1.41
N PRO A 120 -25.11 -7.67 0.38
CA PRO A 120 -25.28 -6.32 -0.12
C PRO A 120 -25.62 -5.37 1.04
N PRO A 121 -25.13 -4.11 1.01
CA PRO A 121 -25.41 -3.15 2.05
C PRO A 121 -26.92 -3.06 2.23
N GLN A 122 -27.39 -3.27 3.44
CA GLN A 122 -28.79 -3.05 3.76
C GLN A 122 -29.06 -1.57 3.48
N ARG A 123 -29.92 -1.31 2.50
CA ARG A 123 -30.43 0.04 2.28
C ARG A 123 -30.98 0.51 3.62
N SER A 124 -30.35 1.52 4.20
CA SER A 124 -30.91 2.23 5.32
C SER A 124 -32.29 2.71 4.87
N LYS A 125 -33.33 2.13 5.42
CA LYS A 125 -34.66 2.68 5.36
C LYS A 125 -34.65 3.98 6.16
N HIS A 126 -34.19 5.06 5.55
CA HIS A 126 -34.59 6.38 6.00
C HIS A 126 -36.05 6.48 5.60
N GLY A 127 -36.87 6.15 6.59
CA GLY A 127 -38.32 6.30 6.53
C GLY A 127 -38.63 7.74 6.17
N GLY A 128 -39.36 7.91 5.11
CA GLY A 128 -40.19 9.10 4.94
C GLY A 128 -41.08 9.23 6.16
N GLY A 129 -40.92 10.30 6.88
CA GLY A 129 -41.81 10.80 7.92
C GLY A 129 -42.21 12.19 7.52
N ARG A 130 -43.38 12.28 6.98
CA ARG A 130 -44.41 13.36 6.93
C ARG A 130 -43.94 14.77 7.26
#